data_dab2d38ee3a45298058e2bdeb40ad751
#
_entry.id   dab2d38ee3a45298058e2bdeb40ad751
#
_cell.length_a   1.000
_cell.length_b   1.000
_cell.length_c   1.000
_cell.angle_alpha   90.00
_cell.angle_beta   90.00
_cell.angle_gamma   90.00
#
_symmetry.space_group_name_H-M   'P 1'
#
loop_
_entity.id
_entity.type
_entity.pdbx_description
1 polymer ?
#
loop_
_entity_poly.entity_id
_entity_poly.type
_entity_poly.pdbx_seq_one_letter_code
_entity_poly.pdbx_strand_id
1 'polypeptide(L)'
;MSSSIPVSVPAPRPVRRQSKRTRHATILGTGVCVPERVVSNTYFSDELGLDTTAEWIERRIGIVQRHWATDETSADLAVGAARSALLNSGIEPEEIDVVIVATSTPDYTMPATACLVQGRIGATQALAFDVVNACAGYAYALDAASRYLQNGDLQTALVIGVDRGSRLVDPRDRTTSVFFGDGAGAAVVSNQGAGRVLASKLYSSGNAEPLSVPVGGTMAMDGKAIWKFATEVLPSTVNELCREAGVSVNDIKLLVPHQANRNILSAAAEKMGLPFERVVVNIERYGNTLAGSIPIALDEALANGRAESGDLVAMVGFGAGLAWAGLLLQL
;
A
#
# COMPACT_ATOMS: atom_id res chain seq x y z
N MET A 1 -33.85 17.15 1.62
CA MET A 1 -32.88 18.22 1.29
C MET A 1 -31.56 17.80 1.90
N SER A 2 -30.70 17.19 1.09
CA SER A 2 -29.36 16.71 1.52
C SER A 2 -28.41 17.92 1.44
N SER A 3 -28.02 18.45 2.59
CA SER A 3 -26.97 19.46 2.68
C SER A 3 -25.62 18.77 2.48
N SER A 4 -25.06 18.90 1.29
CA SER A 4 -23.68 18.51 1.03
C SER A 4 -22.75 19.41 1.85
N ILE A 5 -22.22 18.86 2.94
CA ILE A 5 -21.15 19.51 3.70
C ILE A 5 -19.91 19.51 2.78
N PRO A 6 -19.30 20.67 2.48
CA PRO A 6 -18.09 20.70 1.68
C PRO A 6 -16.97 19.96 2.44
N VAL A 7 -16.37 18.97 1.80
CA VAL A 7 -15.18 18.26 2.28
C VAL A 7 -14.02 19.25 2.24
N SER A 8 -13.90 20.08 3.29
CA SER A 8 -12.67 20.81 3.53
C SER A 8 -11.70 19.86 4.24
N VAL A 9 -10.62 19.48 3.56
CA VAL A 9 -9.49 18.84 4.22
C VAL A 9 -8.98 19.85 5.25
N PRO A 10 -9.09 19.60 6.57
CA PRO A 10 -8.59 20.56 7.56
C PRO A 10 -7.10 20.73 7.34
N ALA A 11 -6.62 21.99 7.39
CA ALA A 11 -5.19 22.28 7.33
C ALA A 11 -4.48 21.44 8.42
N PRO A 12 -3.45 20.65 8.06
CA PRO A 12 -2.78 19.79 9.01
C PRO A 12 -2.21 20.67 10.15
N ARG A 13 -2.55 20.34 11.40
CA ARG A 13 -1.88 20.96 12.55
C ARG A 13 -0.40 20.59 12.47
N PRO A 14 0.53 21.54 12.67
CA PRO A 14 1.94 21.23 12.69
C PRO A 14 2.20 20.21 13.80
N VAL A 15 2.54 18.99 13.40
CA VAL A 15 3.04 17.96 14.32
C VAL A 15 4.27 18.56 15.00
N ARG A 16 4.36 18.48 16.33
CA ARG A 16 5.56 18.89 17.09
C ARG A 16 6.80 18.43 16.31
N ARG A 17 7.78 19.34 16.13
CA ARG A 17 9.06 19.05 15.47
C ARG A 17 9.58 17.71 15.95
N GLN A 18 9.38 16.68 15.15
CA GLN A 18 10.09 15.42 15.34
C GLN A 18 11.56 15.74 15.06
N SER A 19 12.43 15.27 15.93
CA SER A 19 13.88 15.45 15.74
C SER A 19 14.25 14.99 14.33
N LYS A 20 15.09 15.75 13.63
CA LYS A 20 15.67 15.40 12.31
C LYS A 20 16.63 14.19 12.45
N ARG A 21 16.21 13.10 13.07
CA ARG A 21 16.99 11.88 13.10
C ARG A 21 16.63 11.07 11.86
N THR A 22 17.55 11.03 10.92
CA THR A 22 17.54 10.05 9.85
C THR A 22 17.45 8.66 10.46
N ARG A 23 16.49 7.86 10.03
CA ARG A 23 16.28 6.50 10.54
C ARG A 23 16.93 5.51 9.58
N HIS A 24 17.79 4.65 10.08
CA HIS A 24 18.30 3.53 9.30
C HIS A 24 17.16 2.54 9.05
N ALA A 25 16.92 2.25 7.80
CA ALA A 25 15.92 1.28 7.35
C ALA A 25 16.29 0.85 5.92
N THR A 26 17.07 -0.20 5.83
CA THR A 26 17.49 -0.79 4.56
C THR A 26 16.50 -1.87 4.17
N ILE A 27 15.98 -1.82 2.97
CA ILE A 27 15.19 -2.91 2.38
C ILE A 27 16.20 -3.97 1.91
N LEU A 28 16.22 -5.12 2.59
CA LEU A 28 17.12 -6.23 2.28
C LEU A 28 16.58 -7.16 1.20
N GLY A 29 15.25 -7.30 1.14
CA GLY A 29 14.57 -8.13 0.15
C GLY A 29 13.08 -7.84 0.16
N THR A 30 12.45 -8.10 -0.98
CA THR A 30 11.00 -7.95 -1.17
C THR A 30 10.41 -9.24 -1.71
N GLY A 31 9.09 -9.40 -1.61
CA GLY A 31 8.41 -10.58 -2.11
C GLY A 31 6.93 -10.33 -2.32
N VAL A 32 6.34 -11.09 -3.23
CA VAL A 32 4.94 -10.98 -3.64
C VAL A 32 4.27 -12.33 -3.61
N CYS A 33 2.99 -12.32 -3.27
CA CYS A 33 2.10 -13.46 -3.46
C CYS A 33 0.72 -12.95 -3.90
N VAL A 34 0.28 -13.40 -5.07
CA VAL A 34 -1.06 -13.12 -5.59
C VAL A 34 -1.78 -14.43 -5.89
N PRO A 35 -3.11 -14.49 -5.81
CA PRO A 35 -3.87 -15.67 -6.18
C PRO A 35 -3.63 -16.07 -7.65
N GLU A 36 -3.75 -17.36 -7.95
CA GLU A 36 -3.57 -17.85 -9.34
C GLU A 36 -4.73 -17.44 -10.26
N ARG A 37 -5.94 -17.31 -9.71
CA ARG A 37 -7.13 -16.98 -10.50
C ARG A 37 -7.06 -15.56 -11.03
N VAL A 38 -6.94 -15.43 -12.35
CA VAL A 38 -7.01 -14.16 -13.06
C VAL A 38 -8.47 -13.87 -13.45
N VAL A 39 -8.93 -12.66 -13.16
CA VAL A 39 -10.26 -12.14 -13.51
C VAL A 39 -10.09 -11.00 -14.50
N SER A 40 -10.49 -11.21 -15.76
CA SER A 40 -10.45 -10.20 -16.81
C SER A 40 -11.59 -9.18 -16.66
N ASN A 41 -11.50 -8.06 -17.40
CA ASN A 41 -12.60 -7.09 -17.41
C ASN A 41 -13.88 -7.65 -18.04
N THR A 42 -13.79 -8.61 -18.98
CA THR A 42 -14.95 -9.23 -19.64
C THR A 42 -15.76 -10.09 -18.65
N TYR A 43 -15.16 -10.57 -17.57
CA TYR A 43 -15.87 -11.31 -16.50
C TYR A 43 -17.09 -10.54 -15.96
N PHE A 44 -16.97 -9.22 -15.84
CA PHE A 44 -18.03 -8.39 -15.27
C PHE A 44 -19.24 -8.25 -16.22
N SER A 45 -19.02 -8.16 -17.53
CA SER A 45 -20.10 -8.14 -18.52
C SER A 45 -20.64 -9.54 -18.84
N ASP A 46 -19.72 -10.48 -19.09
CA ASP A 46 -20.07 -11.77 -19.68
C ASP A 46 -20.59 -12.78 -18.66
N GLU A 47 -19.97 -12.82 -17.46
CA GLU A 47 -20.34 -13.78 -16.41
C GLU A 47 -21.33 -13.17 -15.39
N LEU A 48 -21.15 -11.89 -15.03
CA LEU A 48 -22.00 -11.23 -14.03
C LEU A 48 -23.14 -10.41 -14.64
N GLY A 49 -23.12 -10.19 -15.95
CA GLY A 49 -24.16 -9.42 -16.67
C GLY A 49 -24.22 -7.94 -16.27
N LEU A 50 -23.10 -7.35 -15.81
CA LEU A 50 -23.08 -5.95 -15.42
C LEU A 50 -23.09 -5.04 -16.66
N ASP A 51 -23.76 -3.91 -16.54
CA ASP A 51 -23.77 -2.84 -17.56
C ASP A 51 -22.41 -2.13 -17.60
N THR A 52 -21.40 -2.80 -18.13
CA THR A 52 -20.03 -2.29 -18.32
C THR A 52 -19.36 -2.99 -19.50
N THR A 53 -18.21 -2.48 -19.94
CA THR A 53 -17.36 -3.14 -20.94
C THR A 53 -15.91 -3.14 -20.50
N ALA A 54 -15.11 -4.05 -21.06
CA ALA A 54 -13.68 -4.12 -20.78
C ALA A 54 -12.98 -2.80 -21.09
N GLU A 55 -13.32 -2.17 -22.22
CA GLU A 55 -12.75 -0.89 -22.68
C GLU A 55 -13.15 0.27 -21.74
N TRP A 56 -14.37 0.23 -21.18
CA TRP A 56 -14.81 1.25 -20.24
C TRP A 56 -13.98 1.18 -18.95
N ILE A 57 -13.78 -0.03 -18.39
CA ILE A 57 -13.00 -0.24 -17.17
C ILE A 57 -11.55 0.19 -17.41
N GLU A 58 -10.93 -0.27 -18.48
CA GLU A 58 -9.56 0.07 -18.83
C GLU A 58 -9.38 1.58 -19.00
N ARG A 59 -10.21 2.23 -19.79
CA ARG A 59 -10.12 3.67 -20.04
C ARG A 59 -10.36 4.51 -18.78
N ARG A 60 -11.27 4.09 -17.89
CA ARG A 60 -11.66 4.87 -16.70
C ARG A 60 -10.74 4.65 -15.52
N ILE A 61 -10.14 3.46 -15.40
CA ILE A 61 -9.39 3.05 -14.21
C ILE A 61 -7.95 2.67 -14.56
N GLY A 62 -7.74 2.10 -15.74
CA GLY A 62 -6.45 1.56 -16.18
C GLY A 62 -6.27 0.09 -15.84
N ILE A 63 -7.31 -0.62 -15.37
CA ILE A 63 -7.27 -2.04 -15.03
C ILE A 63 -7.63 -2.86 -16.26
N VAL A 64 -6.83 -3.89 -16.58
CA VAL A 64 -7.09 -4.88 -17.62
C VAL A 64 -7.56 -6.20 -16.99
N GLN A 65 -6.92 -6.57 -15.90
CA GLN A 65 -7.24 -7.77 -15.12
C GLN A 65 -6.92 -7.56 -13.65
N ARG A 66 -7.33 -8.50 -12.81
CA ARG A 66 -6.97 -8.59 -11.39
C ARG A 66 -6.90 -10.05 -10.97
N HIS A 67 -6.34 -10.29 -9.79
CA HIS A 67 -6.33 -11.61 -9.18
C HIS A 67 -7.38 -11.68 -8.08
N TRP A 68 -8.15 -12.75 -8.01
CA TRP A 68 -9.12 -13.01 -6.95
C TRP A 68 -8.83 -14.36 -6.30
N ALA A 69 -8.71 -14.35 -4.99
CA ALA A 69 -8.56 -15.58 -4.21
C ALA A 69 -9.79 -16.47 -4.38
N THR A 70 -9.56 -17.76 -4.47
CA THR A 70 -10.58 -18.79 -4.45
C THR A 70 -10.71 -19.33 -3.03
N ASP A 71 -9.68 -20.01 -2.57
CA ASP A 71 -9.63 -20.62 -1.24
C ASP A 71 -8.54 -19.98 -0.35
N GLU A 72 -7.61 -19.23 -0.97
CA GLU A 72 -6.50 -18.59 -0.25
C GLU A 72 -7.03 -17.56 0.74
N THR A 73 -6.55 -17.65 1.97
CA THR A 73 -6.81 -16.68 3.03
C THR A 73 -5.85 -15.49 2.94
N SER A 74 -6.14 -14.40 3.64
CA SER A 74 -5.20 -13.28 3.75
C SER A 74 -3.88 -13.71 4.39
N ALA A 75 -3.94 -14.62 5.37
CA ALA A 75 -2.74 -15.18 5.98
C ALA A 75 -1.94 -16.07 5.00
N ASP A 76 -2.59 -16.80 4.09
CA ASP A 76 -1.90 -17.59 3.07
C ASP A 76 -1.10 -16.70 2.12
N LEU A 77 -1.73 -15.64 1.61
CA LEU A 77 -1.07 -14.67 0.74
C LEU A 77 0.08 -13.95 1.46
N ALA A 78 -0.15 -13.52 2.72
CA ALA A 78 0.87 -12.88 3.54
C ALA A 78 2.08 -13.79 3.81
N VAL A 79 1.86 -15.07 4.12
CA VAL A 79 2.92 -16.08 4.29
C VAL A 79 3.69 -16.31 2.98
N GLY A 80 3.00 -16.37 1.84
CA GLY A 80 3.63 -16.50 0.53
C GLY A 80 4.57 -15.34 0.24
N ALA A 81 4.09 -14.10 0.41
CA ALA A 81 4.89 -12.90 0.23
C ALA A 81 6.07 -12.81 1.23
N ALA A 82 5.82 -13.18 2.51
CA ALA A 82 6.85 -13.23 3.54
C ALA A 82 8.00 -14.18 3.19
N ARG A 83 7.67 -15.40 2.78
CA ARG A 83 8.68 -16.41 2.38
C ARG A 83 9.50 -15.95 1.17
N SER A 84 8.85 -15.33 0.20
CA SER A 84 9.56 -14.74 -0.94
C SER A 84 10.51 -13.63 -0.52
N ALA A 85 10.07 -12.73 0.37
CA ALA A 85 10.91 -11.64 0.88
C ALA A 85 12.10 -12.16 1.71
N LEU A 86 11.89 -13.17 2.55
CA LEU A 86 12.96 -13.84 3.32
C LEU A 86 13.99 -14.48 2.39
N LEU A 87 13.53 -15.24 1.40
CA LEU A 87 14.42 -15.86 0.41
C LEU A 87 15.28 -14.80 -0.32
N ASN A 88 14.65 -13.71 -0.76
CA ASN A 88 15.32 -12.65 -1.51
C ASN A 88 16.26 -11.80 -0.65
N SER A 89 16.02 -11.72 0.67
CA SER A 89 16.88 -11.00 1.61
C SER A 89 18.06 -11.83 2.14
N GLY A 90 17.96 -13.15 2.07
CA GLY A 90 18.89 -14.08 2.71
C GLY A 90 18.83 -14.07 4.26
N ILE A 91 17.73 -13.54 4.82
CA ILE A 91 17.49 -13.50 6.28
C ILE A 91 16.68 -14.73 6.68
N GLU A 92 17.15 -15.43 7.71
CA GLU A 92 16.41 -16.57 8.27
C GLU A 92 15.23 -16.08 9.14
N PRO A 93 14.12 -16.83 9.21
CA PRO A 93 12.94 -16.43 9.99
C PRO A 93 13.23 -16.08 11.45
N GLU A 94 14.19 -16.77 12.07
CA GLU A 94 14.60 -16.58 13.46
C GLU A 94 15.31 -15.25 13.71
N GLU A 95 15.80 -14.59 12.65
CA GLU A 95 16.45 -13.28 12.71
C GLU A 95 15.45 -12.13 12.62
N ILE A 96 14.16 -12.42 12.43
CA ILE A 96 13.11 -11.41 12.42
C ILE A 96 12.71 -11.06 13.86
N ASP A 97 12.88 -9.79 14.23
CA ASP A 97 12.52 -9.26 15.55
C ASP A 97 11.06 -8.80 15.63
N VAL A 98 10.49 -8.35 14.49
CA VAL A 98 9.11 -7.91 14.45
C VAL A 98 8.44 -8.20 13.09
N VAL A 99 7.21 -8.72 13.14
CA VAL A 99 6.31 -8.92 11.99
C VAL A 99 5.16 -7.93 12.09
N ILE A 100 5.01 -7.06 11.10
CA ILE A 100 3.92 -6.08 11.02
C ILE A 100 3.12 -6.34 9.75
N VAL A 101 1.82 -6.63 9.91
CA VAL A 101 0.91 -6.85 8.78
C VAL A 101 -0.08 -5.70 8.67
N ALA A 102 -0.10 -5.03 7.53
CA ALA A 102 -1.15 -4.07 7.18
C ALA A 102 -2.25 -4.81 6.43
N THR A 103 -3.45 -4.86 7.01
CA THR A 103 -4.61 -5.51 6.37
C THR A 103 -5.92 -4.92 6.87
N SER A 104 -6.91 -4.85 5.98
CA SER A 104 -8.32 -4.55 6.27
C SER A 104 -9.21 -5.78 6.12
N THR A 105 -8.63 -6.91 5.71
CA THR A 105 -9.33 -8.17 5.46
C THR A 105 -8.74 -9.34 6.24
N PRO A 106 -8.58 -9.21 7.58
CA PRO A 106 -8.05 -10.29 8.39
C PRO A 106 -8.96 -11.52 8.29
N ASP A 107 -8.40 -12.71 8.45
CA ASP A 107 -9.18 -13.97 8.44
C ASP A 107 -9.96 -14.17 9.74
N TYR A 108 -9.45 -13.59 10.83
CA TYR A 108 -10.04 -13.65 12.17
C TYR A 108 -10.10 -12.26 12.80
N THR A 109 -11.08 -12.02 13.62
CA THR A 109 -11.08 -10.84 14.51
C THR A 109 -9.91 -10.93 15.51
N MET A 110 -9.58 -12.12 15.96
CA MET A 110 -8.42 -12.49 16.76
C MET A 110 -8.10 -13.98 16.55
N PRO A 111 -6.84 -14.40 16.47
CA PRO A 111 -5.63 -13.59 16.63
C PRO A 111 -5.35 -12.64 15.44
N ALA A 112 -4.38 -11.73 15.61
CA ALA A 112 -3.89 -10.88 14.54
C ALA A 112 -3.31 -11.72 13.39
N THR A 113 -3.44 -11.23 12.14
CA THR A 113 -2.87 -11.87 10.95
C THR A 113 -1.36 -12.01 11.07
N ALA A 114 -0.68 -11.01 11.65
CA ALA A 114 0.76 -11.04 11.90
C ALA A 114 1.17 -12.21 12.82
N CYS A 115 0.36 -12.57 13.82
CA CYS A 115 0.63 -13.75 14.66
C CYS A 115 0.54 -15.06 13.88
N LEU A 116 -0.42 -15.16 12.94
CA LEU A 116 -0.54 -16.33 12.07
C LEU A 116 0.65 -16.45 11.12
N VAL A 117 1.06 -15.32 10.54
CA VAL A 117 2.25 -15.27 9.66
C VAL A 117 3.49 -15.64 10.43
N GLN A 118 3.73 -15.00 11.59
CA GLN A 118 4.87 -15.25 12.49
C GLN A 118 5.05 -16.74 12.78
N GLY A 119 3.97 -17.41 13.22
CA GLY A 119 4.02 -18.84 13.53
C GLY A 119 4.27 -19.72 12.30
N ARG A 120 3.68 -19.37 11.15
CA ARG A 120 3.76 -20.17 9.91
C ARG A 120 5.09 -20.01 9.15
N ILE A 121 5.79 -18.90 9.33
CA ILE A 121 7.15 -18.72 8.77
C ILE A 121 8.24 -19.19 9.70
N GLY A 122 7.96 -19.41 10.99
CA GLY A 122 8.95 -19.84 11.97
C GLY A 122 9.63 -18.72 12.77
N ALA A 123 9.20 -17.47 12.64
CA ALA A 123 9.76 -16.30 13.35
C ALA A 123 9.30 -16.24 14.82
N THR A 124 9.48 -17.32 15.57
CA THR A 124 8.84 -17.58 16.87
C THR A 124 9.18 -16.59 17.98
N GLN A 125 10.28 -15.85 17.86
CA GLN A 125 10.70 -14.84 18.83
C GLN A 125 10.27 -13.42 18.45
N ALA A 126 9.74 -13.21 17.24
CA ALA A 126 9.37 -11.89 16.76
C ALA A 126 8.15 -11.33 17.51
N LEU A 127 8.13 -10.02 17.71
CA LEU A 127 6.87 -9.30 18.01
C LEU A 127 5.93 -9.39 16.79
N ALA A 128 4.62 -9.47 17.00
CA ALA A 128 3.69 -9.56 15.89
C ALA A 128 2.40 -8.76 16.16
N PHE A 129 2.02 -7.88 15.24
CA PHE A 129 0.78 -7.11 15.31
C PHE A 129 0.31 -6.62 13.94
N ASP A 130 -1.00 -6.36 13.83
CA ASP A 130 -1.62 -5.81 12.63
C ASP A 130 -1.77 -4.28 12.70
N VAL A 131 -1.76 -3.66 11.52
CA VAL A 131 -2.10 -2.24 11.30
C VAL A 131 -3.33 -2.17 10.40
N VAL A 132 -4.41 -1.57 10.89
CA VAL A 132 -5.62 -1.35 10.10
C VAL A 132 -5.68 0.12 9.68
N ASN A 133 -5.34 0.41 8.44
CA ASN A 133 -5.41 1.77 7.88
C ASN A 133 -5.62 1.77 6.36
N ALA A 134 -6.42 0.81 5.89
CA ALA A 134 -6.78 0.63 4.48
C ALA A 134 -5.56 0.72 3.54
N CYS A 135 -5.73 1.39 2.41
CA CYS A 135 -4.68 1.51 1.38
C CYS A 135 -3.42 2.29 1.85
N ALA A 136 -3.50 3.06 2.94
CA ALA A 136 -2.34 3.70 3.55
C ALA A 136 -1.59 2.76 4.52
N GLY A 137 -2.17 1.61 4.85
CA GLY A 137 -1.73 0.71 5.91
C GLY A 137 -0.27 0.28 5.77
N TYR A 138 0.18 -0.08 4.56
CA TYR A 138 1.58 -0.47 4.35
C TYR A 138 2.57 0.66 4.68
N ALA A 139 2.27 1.89 4.27
CA ALA A 139 3.13 3.04 4.59
C ALA A 139 3.17 3.32 6.10
N TYR A 140 2.04 3.16 6.81
CA TYR A 140 2.00 3.22 8.27
C TYR A 140 2.81 2.09 8.92
N ALA A 141 2.69 0.87 8.42
CA ALA A 141 3.43 -0.29 8.93
C ALA A 141 4.95 -0.12 8.74
N LEU A 142 5.37 0.37 7.57
CA LEU A 142 6.77 0.62 7.27
C LEU A 142 7.35 1.76 8.13
N ASP A 143 6.58 2.84 8.38
CA ASP A 143 7.00 3.90 9.31
C ASP A 143 7.12 3.35 10.74
N ALA A 144 6.16 2.52 11.19
CA ALA A 144 6.23 1.88 12.50
C ALA A 144 7.47 1.00 12.62
N ALA A 145 7.72 0.12 11.64
CA ALA A 145 8.92 -0.72 11.60
C ALA A 145 10.21 0.12 11.72
N SER A 146 10.33 1.17 10.90
CA SER A 146 11.51 2.04 10.94
C SER A 146 11.72 2.74 12.29
N ARG A 147 10.64 2.98 13.05
CA ARG A 147 10.73 3.54 14.41
C ARG A 147 11.14 2.50 15.45
N TYR A 148 10.64 1.27 15.34
CA TYR A 148 11.09 0.16 16.19
C TYR A 148 12.58 -0.10 16.01
N LEU A 149 13.06 -0.12 14.76
CA LEU A 149 14.47 -0.34 14.44
C LEU A 149 15.40 0.82 14.87
N GLN A 150 14.86 2.03 15.05
CA GLN A 150 15.67 3.23 15.36
C GLN A 150 16.35 3.15 16.74
N ASN A 151 15.73 2.49 17.71
CA ASN A 151 16.24 2.43 19.08
C ASN A 151 17.39 1.42 19.25
N GLY A 152 17.60 0.53 18.26
CA GLY A 152 18.68 -0.46 18.27
C GLY A 152 18.38 -1.74 19.06
N ASP A 153 17.24 -1.80 19.77
CA ASP A 153 16.83 -3.01 20.48
C ASP A 153 16.36 -4.11 19.52
N LEU A 154 15.77 -3.70 18.36
CA LEU A 154 15.36 -4.56 17.27
C LEU A 154 16.19 -4.21 16.03
N GLN A 155 16.56 -5.20 15.23
CA GLN A 155 17.42 -5.03 14.07
C GLN A 155 16.72 -5.31 12.75
N THR A 156 15.75 -6.23 12.73
CA THR A 156 15.14 -6.71 11.50
C THR A 156 13.61 -6.79 11.64
N ALA A 157 12.91 -6.20 10.69
CA ALA A 157 11.45 -6.19 10.61
C ALA A 157 10.98 -6.83 9.31
N LEU A 158 9.91 -7.61 9.39
CA LEU A 158 9.15 -8.07 8.23
C LEU A 158 7.86 -7.25 8.15
N VAL A 159 7.72 -6.46 7.09
CA VAL A 159 6.58 -5.58 6.87
C VAL A 159 5.78 -6.09 5.68
N ILE A 160 4.50 -6.38 5.90
CA ILE A 160 3.62 -7.00 4.91
C ILE A 160 2.40 -6.11 4.71
N GLY A 161 2.01 -5.91 3.45
CA GLY A 161 0.70 -5.40 3.07
C GLY A 161 -0.08 -6.50 2.39
N VAL A 162 -1.27 -6.82 2.88
CA VAL A 162 -2.12 -7.86 2.30
C VAL A 162 -3.59 -7.47 2.40
N ASP A 163 -4.31 -7.61 1.32
CA ASP A 163 -5.76 -7.56 1.35
C ASP A 163 -6.40 -8.48 0.31
N ARG A 164 -7.59 -8.94 0.64
CA ARG A 164 -8.53 -9.58 -0.27
C ARG A 164 -9.65 -8.60 -0.58
N GLY A 165 -9.39 -7.69 -1.52
CA GLY A 165 -10.33 -6.63 -1.91
C GLY A 165 -11.65 -7.20 -2.44
N SER A 166 -11.59 -8.38 -3.06
CA SER A 166 -12.76 -9.12 -3.55
C SER A 166 -13.78 -9.44 -2.44
N ARG A 167 -13.35 -9.60 -1.18
CA ARG A 167 -14.22 -9.84 -0.02
C ARG A 167 -15.00 -8.62 0.45
N LEU A 168 -14.53 -7.43 0.08
CA LEU A 168 -15.10 -6.17 0.57
C LEU A 168 -16.17 -5.60 -0.36
N VAL A 169 -16.37 -6.19 -1.53
CA VAL A 169 -17.29 -5.68 -2.56
C VAL A 169 -18.44 -6.65 -2.82
N ASP A 170 -19.59 -6.11 -3.23
CA ASP A 170 -20.59 -6.92 -3.90
C ASP A 170 -20.14 -7.12 -5.36
N PRO A 171 -19.90 -8.36 -5.82
CA PRO A 171 -19.49 -8.60 -7.21
C PRO A 171 -20.43 -8.00 -8.25
N ARG A 172 -21.70 -7.80 -7.89
CA ARG A 172 -22.74 -7.23 -8.76
C ARG A 172 -22.83 -5.70 -8.70
N ASP A 173 -22.09 -5.07 -7.81
CA ASP A 173 -22.00 -3.61 -7.77
C ASP A 173 -20.86 -3.12 -8.67
N ARG A 174 -21.20 -2.69 -9.88
CA ARG A 174 -20.25 -2.10 -10.85
C ARG A 174 -19.45 -0.91 -10.29
N THR A 175 -19.99 -0.21 -9.31
CA THR A 175 -19.35 1.01 -8.78
C THR A 175 -18.17 0.71 -7.88
N THR A 176 -18.01 -0.54 -7.44
CA THR A 176 -16.93 -0.99 -6.55
C THR A 176 -16.20 -2.22 -7.07
N SER A 177 -16.92 -3.26 -7.53
CA SER A 177 -16.33 -4.58 -7.82
C SER A 177 -15.25 -4.57 -8.90
N VAL A 178 -15.38 -3.69 -9.90
CA VAL A 178 -14.45 -3.60 -11.04
C VAL A 178 -13.07 -3.06 -10.67
N PHE A 179 -12.87 -2.55 -9.44
CA PHE A 179 -11.60 -1.92 -9.03
C PHE A 179 -10.65 -2.91 -8.33
N PHE A 180 -11.19 -3.81 -7.50
CA PHE A 180 -10.39 -4.47 -6.47
C PHE A 180 -9.85 -5.83 -6.90
N GLY A 181 -8.61 -6.07 -6.51
CA GLY A 181 -7.92 -7.35 -6.57
C GLY A 181 -7.45 -7.80 -5.20
N ASP A 182 -6.94 -9.02 -5.15
CA ASP A 182 -6.40 -9.67 -3.97
C ASP A 182 -4.89 -9.86 -4.14
N GLY A 183 -4.12 -9.67 -3.07
CA GLY A 183 -2.69 -9.87 -3.13
C GLY A 183 -1.96 -9.38 -1.89
N ALA A 184 -0.75 -9.86 -1.75
CA ALA A 184 0.20 -9.50 -0.70
C ALA A 184 1.56 -9.13 -1.26
N GLY A 185 2.18 -8.14 -0.65
CA GLY A 185 3.59 -7.86 -0.83
C GLY A 185 4.27 -7.67 0.52
N ALA A 186 5.55 -8.00 0.60
CA ALA A 186 6.35 -7.94 1.81
C ALA A 186 7.72 -7.33 1.57
N ALA A 187 8.30 -6.76 2.62
CA ALA A 187 9.70 -6.35 2.64
C ALA A 187 10.35 -6.75 3.97
N VAL A 188 11.57 -7.29 3.89
CA VAL A 188 12.48 -7.41 5.03
C VAL A 188 13.26 -6.11 5.13
N VAL A 189 13.17 -5.46 6.28
CA VAL A 189 13.76 -4.14 6.55
C VAL A 189 14.70 -4.26 7.75
N SER A 190 15.92 -3.72 7.64
CA SER A 190 16.89 -3.76 8.73
C SER A 190 17.47 -2.37 9.01
N ASN A 191 17.88 -2.15 10.27
CA ASN A 191 18.68 -0.98 10.63
C ASN A 191 20.16 -1.13 10.26
N GLN A 192 20.56 -2.29 9.75
CA GLN A 192 21.89 -2.56 9.22
C GLN A 192 21.93 -2.18 7.72
N GLY A 193 23.03 -1.57 7.29
CA GLY A 193 23.22 -1.16 5.90
C GLY A 193 23.08 0.34 5.66
N ALA A 194 23.02 0.73 4.38
CA ALA A 194 23.09 2.12 3.95
C ALA A 194 21.72 2.81 3.82
N GLY A 195 20.66 2.01 3.64
CA GLY A 195 19.32 2.52 3.39
C GLY A 195 18.75 3.34 4.56
N ARG A 196 17.96 4.34 4.24
CA ARG A 196 17.45 5.31 5.22
C ARG A 196 16.04 5.78 4.90
N VAL A 197 15.24 6.03 5.93
CA VAL A 197 14.04 6.86 5.83
C VAL A 197 14.47 8.32 6.05
N LEU A 198 14.43 9.12 5.01
CA LEU A 198 14.80 10.54 5.05
C LEU A 198 13.66 11.41 5.60
N ALA A 199 12.43 11.07 5.23
CA ALA A 199 11.23 11.75 5.71
C ALA A 199 10.05 10.79 5.77
N SER A 200 9.11 11.05 6.66
CA SER A 200 7.81 10.35 6.71
C SER A 200 6.69 11.28 7.14
N LYS A 201 5.51 11.10 6.56
CA LYS A 201 4.29 11.87 6.86
C LYS A 201 3.12 10.91 6.99
N LEU A 202 2.39 11.01 8.10
CA LEU A 202 1.22 10.19 8.38
C LEU A 202 0.07 11.09 8.82
N TYR A 203 -1.09 10.93 8.19
CA TYR A 203 -2.27 11.76 8.38
C TYR A 203 -3.56 10.95 8.42
N SER A 204 -4.51 11.41 9.22
CA SER A 204 -5.88 10.90 9.22
C SER A 204 -6.88 12.02 9.51
N SER A 205 -8.08 11.95 8.95
CA SER A 205 -9.11 12.99 9.10
C SER A 205 -10.36 12.53 9.87
N GLY A 206 -10.52 11.23 10.14
CA GLY A 206 -11.69 10.68 10.82
C GLY A 206 -12.99 10.86 10.03
N ASN A 207 -12.93 10.89 8.69
CA ASN A 207 -14.08 11.01 7.79
C ASN A 207 -14.32 9.69 7.03
N ALA A 208 -15.36 8.96 7.40
CA ALA A 208 -15.72 7.69 6.81
C ALA A 208 -16.70 7.81 5.61
N GLU A 209 -17.32 8.97 5.40
CA GLU A 209 -18.38 9.13 4.38
C GLU A 209 -17.92 8.81 2.95
N PRO A 210 -16.72 9.26 2.48
CA PRO A 210 -16.33 9.03 1.10
C PRO A 210 -15.98 7.57 0.78
N LEU A 211 -15.53 6.81 1.79
CA LEU A 211 -15.11 5.43 1.61
C LEU A 211 -15.16 4.68 2.95
N SER A 212 -15.97 3.67 3.03
CA SER A 212 -16.11 2.83 4.22
C SER A 212 -16.55 1.42 3.90
N VAL A 213 -16.25 0.50 4.81
CA VAL A 213 -16.76 -0.88 4.81
C VAL A 213 -17.26 -1.17 6.23
N PRO A 214 -18.57 -1.28 6.46
CA PRO A 214 -19.11 -1.73 7.75
C PRO A 214 -18.66 -3.15 8.08
N VAL A 215 -18.54 -3.48 9.36
CA VAL A 215 -18.23 -4.86 9.77
C VAL A 215 -19.32 -5.80 9.25
N GLY A 216 -18.92 -6.79 8.46
CA GLY A 216 -19.82 -7.74 7.81
C GLY A 216 -20.62 -7.17 6.63
N GLY A 217 -20.35 -5.93 6.23
CA GLY A 217 -20.96 -5.29 5.07
C GLY A 217 -20.03 -5.21 3.87
N THR A 218 -20.50 -4.52 2.83
CA THR A 218 -19.76 -4.25 1.59
C THR A 218 -19.33 -2.80 1.51
N MET A 219 -18.39 -2.52 0.63
CA MET A 219 -17.79 -1.22 0.43
C MET A 219 -18.78 -0.21 -0.13
N ALA A 220 -18.84 0.96 0.50
CA ALA A 220 -19.48 2.16 -0.01
C ALA A 220 -18.41 3.17 -0.41
N MET A 221 -18.44 3.68 -1.67
CA MET A 221 -17.42 4.56 -2.21
C MET A 221 -18.02 5.70 -3.04
N ASP A 222 -17.74 6.95 -2.65
CA ASP A 222 -17.92 8.11 -3.53
C ASP A 222 -16.65 8.31 -4.38
N GLY A 223 -16.67 7.76 -5.57
CA GLY A 223 -15.51 7.83 -6.48
C GLY A 223 -15.09 9.26 -6.85
N LYS A 224 -16.01 10.26 -6.84
CA LYS A 224 -15.67 11.66 -7.13
C LYS A 224 -14.94 12.30 -5.95
N ALA A 225 -15.43 12.06 -4.73
CA ALA A 225 -14.78 12.55 -3.52
C ALA A 225 -13.38 11.93 -3.37
N ILE A 226 -13.23 10.62 -3.60
CA ILE A 226 -11.93 9.94 -3.57
C ILE A 226 -10.99 10.44 -4.66
N TRP A 227 -11.47 10.67 -5.88
CA TRP A 227 -10.67 11.28 -6.94
C TRP A 227 -10.09 12.63 -6.52
N LYS A 228 -10.95 13.53 -6.03
CA LYS A 228 -10.53 14.87 -5.57
C LYS A 228 -9.50 14.76 -4.44
N PHE A 229 -9.79 13.94 -3.43
CA PHE A 229 -8.90 13.70 -2.30
C PHE A 229 -7.53 13.18 -2.78
N ALA A 230 -7.50 12.14 -3.59
CA ALA A 230 -6.27 11.49 -4.04
C ALA A 230 -5.37 12.43 -4.87
N THR A 231 -5.97 13.19 -5.81
CA THR A 231 -5.24 14.14 -6.66
C THR A 231 -4.74 15.38 -5.91
N GLU A 232 -5.19 15.60 -4.68
CA GLU A 232 -4.68 16.64 -3.78
C GLU A 232 -3.61 16.09 -2.83
N VAL A 233 -3.88 14.96 -2.15
CA VAL A 233 -3.00 14.47 -1.08
C VAL A 233 -1.74 13.80 -1.60
N LEU A 234 -1.79 13.10 -2.74
CA LEU A 234 -0.60 12.45 -3.29
C LEU A 234 0.50 13.47 -3.64
N PRO A 235 0.25 14.53 -4.44
CA PRO A 235 1.26 15.55 -4.71
C PRO A 235 1.70 16.32 -3.47
N SER A 236 0.77 16.69 -2.58
CA SER A 236 1.12 17.45 -1.38
C SER A 236 2.02 16.65 -0.45
N THR A 237 1.76 15.35 -0.29
CA THR A 237 2.58 14.47 0.54
C THR A 237 3.99 14.34 -0.03
N VAL A 238 4.14 14.10 -1.32
CA VAL A 238 5.47 14.02 -1.98
C VAL A 238 6.25 15.34 -1.78
N ASN A 239 5.61 16.48 -2.02
CA ASN A 239 6.24 17.78 -1.83
C ASN A 239 6.67 18.02 -0.37
N GLU A 240 5.87 17.58 0.60
CA GLU A 240 6.21 17.69 2.03
C GLU A 240 7.39 16.79 2.40
N LEU A 241 7.43 15.56 1.87
CA LEU A 241 8.55 14.64 2.07
C LEU A 241 9.85 15.23 1.52
N CYS A 242 9.82 15.75 0.29
CA CYS A 242 10.98 16.38 -0.34
C CYS A 242 11.47 17.59 0.46
N ARG A 243 10.53 18.46 0.89
CA ARG A 243 10.87 19.65 1.70
C ARG A 243 11.52 19.27 3.03
N GLU A 244 11.01 18.21 3.70
CA GLU A 244 11.58 17.74 4.98
C GLU A 244 12.96 17.14 4.79
N ALA A 245 13.16 16.37 3.73
CA ALA A 245 14.43 15.74 3.38
C ALA A 245 15.44 16.74 2.81
N GLY A 246 15.01 17.93 2.36
CA GLY A 246 15.88 18.93 1.75
C GLY A 246 16.28 18.59 0.30
N VAL A 247 15.39 17.87 -0.42
CA VAL A 247 15.59 17.45 -1.81
C VAL A 247 14.47 17.99 -2.71
N SER A 248 14.68 17.94 -4.01
CA SER A 248 13.68 18.30 -5.03
C SER A 248 12.84 17.07 -5.42
N VAL A 249 11.62 17.30 -5.92
CA VAL A 249 10.81 16.23 -6.56
C VAL A 249 11.57 15.61 -7.75
N ASN A 250 12.40 16.39 -8.43
CA ASN A 250 13.21 15.89 -9.55
C ASN A 250 14.35 14.95 -9.12
N ASP A 251 14.71 14.92 -7.84
CA ASP A 251 15.70 13.99 -7.30
C ASP A 251 15.11 12.61 -7.02
N ILE A 252 13.76 12.49 -7.00
CA ILE A 252 13.08 11.21 -6.83
C ILE A 252 13.32 10.34 -8.06
N LYS A 253 13.95 9.20 -7.87
CA LYS A 253 14.12 8.18 -8.90
C LYS A 253 12.81 7.49 -9.24
N LEU A 254 12.08 7.03 -8.21
CA LEU A 254 10.79 6.39 -8.35
C LEU A 254 9.78 6.91 -7.33
N LEU A 255 8.55 7.10 -7.79
CA LEU A 255 7.36 7.20 -6.97
C LEU A 255 6.60 5.88 -7.03
N VAL A 256 6.43 5.22 -5.89
CA VAL A 256 5.66 3.98 -5.71
C VAL A 256 4.36 4.32 -4.97
N PRO A 257 3.31 4.75 -5.67
CA PRO A 257 2.06 5.14 -5.04
C PRO A 257 1.14 3.93 -4.86
N HIS A 258 0.15 4.08 -3.98
CA HIS A 258 -1.01 3.20 -3.96
C HIS A 258 -1.68 3.14 -5.34
N GLN A 259 -1.97 1.94 -5.82
CA GLN A 259 -2.51 1.65 -7.14
C GLN A 259 -4.05 1.75 -7.14
N ALA A 260 -4.60 2.96 -6.95
CA ALA A 260 -6.05 3.18 -6.89
C ALA A 260 -6.71 3.30 -8.27
N ASN A 261 -6.07 4.06 -9.17
CA ASN A 261 -6.57 4.38 -10.50
C ASN A 261 -5.43 5.03 -11.31
N ARG A 262 -5.14 4.51 -12.50
CA ARG A 262 -4.06 5.01 -13.36
C ARG A 262 -4.21 6.49 -13.70
N ASN A 263 -5.45 6.95 -13.90
CA ASN A 263 -5.71 8.36 -14.24
C ASN A 263 -5.45 9.30 -13.03
N ILE A 264 -5.67 8.83 -11.79
CA ILE A 264 -5.27 9.56 -10.58
C ILE A 264 -3.75 9.71 -10.54
N LEU A 265 -3.02 8.63 -10.82
CA LEU A 265 -1.55 8.64 -10.80
C LEU A 265 -0.98 9.59 -11.86
N SER A 266 -1.56 9.58 -13.07
CA SER A 266 -1.17 10.49 -14.16
C SER A 266 -1.43 11.94 -13.80
N ALA A 267 -2.62 12.29 -13.30
CA ALA A 267 -2.96 13.66 -12.90
C ALA A 267 -2.07 14.16 -11.73
N ALA A 268 -1.75 13.28 -10.78
CA ALA A 268 -0.86 13.62 -9.68
C ALA A 268 0.58 13.84 -10.15
N ALA A 269 1.10 13.02 -11.06
CA ALA A 269 2.44 13.17 -11.63
C ALA A 269 2.56 14.50 -12.40
N GLU A 270 1.57 14.82 -13.24
CA GLU A 270 1.50 16.08 -13.96
C GLU A 270 1.52 17.29 -13.00
N LYS A 271 0.70 17.25 -11.94
CA LYS A 271 0.64 18.31 -10.94
C LYS A 271 1.95 18.52 -10.17
N MET A 272 2.78 17.47 -10.02
CA MET A 272 4.09 17.53 -9.40
C MET A 272 5.22 17.92 -10.37
N GLY A 273 4.96 17.87 -11.67
CA GLY A 273 6.00 17.97 -12.70
C GLY A 273 6.95 16.76 -12.71
N LEU A 274 6.49 15.61 -12.18
CA LEU A 274 7.25 14.36 -12.18
C LEU A 274 6.97 13.59 -13.48
N PRO A 275 8.01 13.24 -14.28
CA PRO A 275 7.83 12.39 -15.45
C PRO A 275 7.11 11.09 -15.12
N PHE A 276 6.06 10.74 -15.90
CA PHE A 276 5.18 9.60 -15.56
C PHE A 276 5.91 8.25 -15.59
N GLU A 277 6.98 8.14 -16.36
CA GLU A 277 7.87 6.96 -16.37
C GLU A 277 8.58 6.71 -15.04
N ARG A 278 8.67 7.71 -14.16
CA ARG A 278 9.17 7.56 -12.78
C ARG A 278 8.08 7.10 -11.80
N VAL A 279 6.83 7.08 -12.21
CA VAL A 279 5.75 6.52 -11.41
C VAL A 279 5.68 5.02 -11.67
N VAL A 280 5.66 4.23 -10.61
CA VAL A 280 5.43 2.79 -10.74
C VAL A 280 3.92 2.56 -10.94
N VAL A 281 3.59 1.89 -12.03
CA VAL A 281 2.22 1.54 -12.38
C VAL A 281 2.16 0.06 -12.70
N ASN A 282 1.31 -0.68 -12.02
CA ASN A 282 1.04 -2.10 -12.26
C ASN A 282 -0.43 -2.46 -12.01
N ILE A 283 -1.26 -1.44 -11.85
CA ILE A 283 -2.70 -1.58 -11.62
C ILE A 283 -3.39 -2.35 -12.75
N GLU A 284 -2.87 -2.28 -13.96
CA GLU A 284 -3.41 -2.97 -15.14
C GLU A 284 -3.43 -4.49 -14.96
N ARG A 285 -2.53 -5.06 -14.15
CA ARG A 285 -2.40 -6.50 -13.90
C ARG A 285 -3.02 -6.96 -12.60
N TYR A 286 -2.95 -6.14 -11.56
CA TYR A 286 -3.35 -6.56 -10.22
C TYR A 286 -4.64 -5.90 -9.73
N GLY A 287 -5.10 -4.83 -10.40
CA GLY A 287 -6.16 -3.98 -9.86
C GLY A 287 -5.72 -3.25 -8.59
N ASN A 288 -6.68 -2.82 -7.80
CA ASN A 288 -6.44 -2.20 -6.51
C ASN A 288 -6.40 -3.29 -5.42
N THR A 289 -5.20 -3.63 -4.95
CA THR A 289 -4.95 -4.62 -3.87
C THR A 289 -4.83 -3.96 -2.48
N LEU A 290 -5.43 -2.81 -2.28
CA LEU A 290 -5.46 -2.03 -1.02
C LEU A 290 -4.06 -1.91 -0.37
N ALA A 291 -3.85 -2.48 0.84
CA ALA A 291 -2.56 -2.43 1.52
C ALA A 291 -1.45 -3.20 0.78
N GLY A 292 -1.79 -4.21 -0.03
CA GLY A 292 -0.83 -4.96 -0.84
C GLY A 292 -0.24 -4.17 -2.01
N SER A 293 -0.90 -3.07 -2.45
CA SER A 293 -0.56 -2.44 -3.73
C SER A 293 0.83 -1.79 -3.76
N ILE A 294 1.24 -1.09 -2.70
CA ILE A 294 2.56 -0.46 -2.62
C ILE A 294 3.68 -1.50 -2.61
N PRO A 295 3.67 -2.53 -1.71
CA PRO A 295 4.77 -3.49 -1.67
C PRO A 295 4.83 -4.38 -2.91
N ILE A 296 3.69 -4.72 -3.57
CA ILE A 296 3.69 -5.42 -4.86
C ILE A 296 4.35 -4.55 -5.95
N ALA A 297 4.01 -3.27 -6.01
CA ALA A 297 4.59 -2.34 -6.97
C ALA A 297 6.08 -2.08 -6.71
N LEU A 298 6.49 -2.03 -5.45
CA LEU A 298 7.89 -1.89 -5.05
C LEU A 298 8.72 -3.10 -5.49
N ASP A 299 8.25 -4.31 -5.16
CA ASP A 299 8.92 -5.55 -5.52
C ASP A 299 9.20 -5.63 -7.03
N GLU A 300 8.19 -5.40 -7.86
CA GLU A 300 8.36 -5.39 -9.31
C GLU A 300 9.34 -4.31 -9.80
N ALA A 301 9.30 -3.13 -9.20
CA ALA A 301 10.19 -2.04 -9.59
C ALA A 301 11.66 -2.39 -9.28
N LEU A 302 11.92 -2.99 -8.11
CA LEU A 302 13.26 -3.43 -7.72
C LEU A 302 13.72 -4.63 -8.54
N ALA A 303 12.88 -5.64 -8.74
CA ALA A 303 13.20 -6.82 -9.56
C ALA A 303 13.53 -6.45 -11.02
N ASN A 304 12.89 -5.40 -11.55
CA ASN A 304 13.17 -4.86 -12.89
C ASN A 304 14.34 -3.85 -12.94
N GLY A 305 15.08 -3.65 -11.85
CA GLY A 305 16.23 -2.76 -11.79
C GLY A 305 15.88 -1.29 -12.00
N ARG A 306 14.64 -0.86 -11.68
CA ARG A 306 14.21 0.53 -11.85
C ARG A 306 14.80 1.48 -10.81
N ALA A 307 15.26 0.95 -9.68
CA ALA A 307 15.99 1.68 -8.66
C ALA A 307 17.07 0.77 -8.05
N GLU A 308 18.15 1.41 -7.58
CA GLU A 308 19.31 0.75 -6.99
C GLU A 308 19.74 1.44 -5.69
N SER A 309 20.74 0.89 -5.01
CA SER A 309 21.26 1.45 -3.76
C SER A 309 21.70 2.91 -3.94
N GLY A 310 21.23 3.78 -3.06
CA GLY A 310 21.46 5.23 -3.10
C GLY A 310 20.34 6.02 -3.77
N ASP A 311 19.47 5.39 -4.57
CA ASP A 311 18.35 6.06 -5.23
C ASP A 311 17.28 6.51 -4.23
N LEU A 312 16.59 7.62 -4.53
CA LEU A 312 15.48 8.14 -3.75
C LEU A 312 14.16 7.54 -4.25
N VAL A 313 13.47 6.85 -3.36
CA VAL A 313 12.16 6.24 -3.63
C VAL A 313 11.12 6.83 -2.70
N ALA A 314 10.08 7.44 -3.26
CA ALA A 314 8.92 7.92 -2.50
C ALA A 314 7.80 6.88 -2.56
N MET A 315 7.24 6.52 -1.41
CA MET A 315 6.05 5.67 -1.31
C MET A 315 4.91 6.48 -0.73
N VAL A 316 3.72 6.44 -1.34
CA VAL A 316 2.55 7.18 -0.83
C VAL A 316 1.29 6.32 -0.92
N GLY A 317 0.68 6.07 0.24
CA GLY A 317 -0.62 5.42 0.38
C GLY A 317 -1.70 6.42 0.77
N PHE A 318 -2.92 6.21 0.29
CA PHE A 318 -4.10 7.00 0.64
C PHE A 318 -5.37 6.15 0.51
N GLY A 319 -6.35 6.35 1.37
CA GLY A 319 -7.59 5.56 1.35
C GLY A 319 -8.57 5.93 2.44
N ALA A 320 -9.38 4.91 2.81
CA ALA A 320 -10.41 5.07 3.84
C ALA A 320 -9.83 5.56 5.17
N GLY A 321 -10.65 6.34 5.87
CA GLY A 321 -10.29 6.93 7.14
C GLY A 321 -10.73 8.41 7.24
N LEU A 322 -10.65 9.35 6.30
CA LEU A 322 -9.61 9.28 5.28
C LEU A 322 -8.23 9.23 5.91
N ALA A 323 -7.37 8.40 5.40
CA ALA A 323 -6.00 8.31 5.86
C ALA A 323 -5.02 8.36 4.69
N TRP A 324 -3.86 8.98 4.90
CA TRP A 324 -2.80 8.98 3.92
C TRP A 324 -1.44 9.04 4.60
N ALA A 325 -0.47 8.46 3.95
CA ALA A 325 0.89 8.42 4.47
C ALA A 325 1.91 8.34 3.34
N GLY A 326 3.08 8.89 3.59
CA GLY A 326 4.20 8.75 2.68
C GLY A 326 5.53 8.63 3.42
N LEU A 327 6.46 7.94 2.77
CA LEU A 327 7.85 7.84 3.17
C LEU A 327 8.73 8.19 1.97
N LEU A 328 9.83 8.89 2.23
CA LEU A 328 10.93 9.06 1.29
C LEU A 328 12.11 8.25 1.81
N LEU A 329 12.48 7.24 1.05
CA LEU A 329 13.60 6.38 1.34
C LEU A 329 14.78 6.69 0.41
N GLN A 330 15.98 6.53 0.94
CA GLN A 330 17.17 6.27 0.17
C GLN A 330 17.48 4.78 0.30
N LEU A 331 17.49 4.07 -0.84
CA LEU A 331 17.72 2.61 -0.87
C LEU A 331 19.15 2.23 -0.51
#